data_d165944b3a1d46cde0401f008848b567
#
_entry.id   d165944b3a1d46cde0401f008848b567
#
_cell.length_a   1.000
_cell.length_b   1.000
_cell.length_c   1.000
_cell.angle_alpha   90.00
_cell.angle_beta   90.00
_cell.angle_gamma   90.00
#
_symmetry.space_group_name_H-M   'P 1'
#
loop_
_entity.id
_entity.type
_entity.pdbx_description
1 polymer ?
#
loop_
_entity_poly.entity_id
_entity_poly.type
_entity_poly.pdbx_seq_one_letter_code
_entity_poly.pdbx_strand_id
1 'polypeptide(L)'
;MKKIVFTIALILSLGLNSNVWAEGNKVNEVNGTNNTTNTTVRTIKAPRFARPLVEKWIKEYAKTQPGVEFQIAKGGQSQDDVDLNVVYNTKDSVEENNNHIIYFGKFAVLPIAASGSEAAKVLEGKHLNSKKLKQLYFLSDDLDEDVKKIKQFEKLVIYSGSNATSVASSFAHNFGEESSNFRGRRISGDDLFLNTALAKDPLGVSFNALPNIFDLSSRHIKGELTIIGLDVKKNLEESFSDKGTLDEIINALEQGKVQEVPTQKIGVHYKQADEEVKRFLSWVVTNGTKYNHEYGLLNLK
;
A
#
# COMPACT_ATOMS: atom_id res chain seq x y z
N MET A 1 -36.87 -15.34 -40.55
CA MET A 1 -35.85 -16.34 -40.79
C MET A 1 -34.84 -15.78 -41.76
N LYS A 2 -33.71 -15.27 -41.34
CA LYS A 2 -32.54 -14.99 -42.22
C LYS A 2 -31.32 -15.35 -41.38
N LYS A 3 -30.63 -16.42 -41.77
CA LYS A 3 -29.35 -16.90 -41.25
C LYS A 3 -28.26 -16.04 -41.86
N ILE A 4 -27.41 -15.46 -41.02
CA ILE A 4 -26.17 -14.81 -41.44
C ILE A 4 -25.05 -15.79 -41.10
N VAL A 5 -24.35 -16.24 -42.16
CA VAL A 5 -23.15 -17.08 -42.09
C VAL A 5 -21.95 -16.18 -42.05
N PHE A 6 -21.11 -16.28 -41.03
CA PHE A 6 -19.79 -15.64 -41.00
C PHE A 6 -18.74 -16.61 -41.52
N THR A 7 -18.14 -16.26 -42.66
CA THR A 7 -17.00 -16.96 -43.27
C THR A 7 -15.71 -16.43 -42.67
N ILE A 8 -14.94 -17.29 -42.03
CA ILE A 8 -13.59 -17.00 -41.54
C ILE A 8 -12.61 -17.33 -42.69
N ALA A 9 -11.91 -16.33 -43.18
CA ALA A 9 -10.82 -16.52 -44.12
C ALA A 9 -9.49 -16.74 -43.40
N LEU A 10 -8.93 -17.93 -43.59
CA LEU A 10 -7.62 -18.34 -43.09
C LEU A 10 -6.58 -17.97 -44.15
N ILE A 11 -5.66 -17.04 -43.84
CA ILE A 11 -4.53 -16.73 -44.73
C ILE A 11 -3.30 -17.49 -44.20
N LEU A 12 -2.90 -18.53 -44.94
CA LEU A 12 -1.59 -19.17 -44.81
C LEU A 12 -0.58 -18.41 -45.69
N SER A 13 0.47 -17.86 -45.10
CA SER A 13 1.65 -17.41 -45.81
C SER A 13 2.79 -18.40 -45.62
N LEU A 14 3.11 -19.10 -46.69
CA LEU A 14 4.31 -19.94 -46.84
C LEU A 14 5.53 -19.05 -47.08
N GLY A 15 6.50 -19.08 -46.17
CA GLY A 15 7.81 -18.45 -46.36
C GLY A 15 8.79 -19.40 -47.02
N LEU A 16 9.35 -19.00 -48.14
CA LEU A 16 10.40 -19.70 -48.86
C LEU A 16 11.77 -19.35 -48.26
N ASN A 17 12.53 -20.39 -47.88
CA ASN A 17 13.95 -20.31 -47.59
C ASN A 17 14.73 -20.19 -48.92
N SER A 18 15.64 -19.23 -48.99
CA SER A 18 16.71 -19.23 -50.01
C SER A 18 18.06 -19.00 -49.32
N ASN A 19 18.83 -20.11 -49.19
CA ASN A 19 20.25 -20.05 -48.87
C ASN A 19 21.02 -19.59 -50.13
N VAL A 20 21.76 -18.50 -49.99
CA VAL A 20 22.79 -18.13 -50.99
C VAL A 20 24.12 -18.06 -50.24
N TRP A 21 25.02 -18.95 -50.60
CA TRP A 21 26.45 -18.90 -50.25
C TRP A 21 27.13 -17.87 -51.16
N ALA A 22 27.89 -16.94 -50.56
CA ALA A 22 28.90 -16.19 -51.28
C ALA A 22 30.14 -16.03 -50.40
N GLU A 23 31.25 -16.47 -50.95
CA GLU A 23 32.61 -16.37 -50.38
C GLU A 23 33.13 -14.93 -50.31
N GLY A 24 33.90 -14.68 -49.29
CA GLY A 24 35.17 -13.99 -49.30
C GLY A 24 35.20 -12.48 -49.57
N ASN A 25 35.40 -11.68 -48.46
CA ASN A 25 36.44 -10.65 -48.49
C ASN A 25 36.82 -10.26 -47.06
N LYS A 26 38.11 -10.42 -46.74
CA LYS A 26 38.75 -9.88 -45.54
C LYS A 26 38.79 -8.35 -45.63
N VAL A 27 38.16 -7.68 -44.67
CA VAL A 27 38.46 -6.26 -44.39
C VAL A 27 38.49 -6.06 -42.90
N ASN A 28 39.67 -5.75 -42.43
CA ASN A 28 40.09 -5.04 -41.23
C ASN A 28 39.16 -5.01 -40.00
N GLU A 29 39.64 -5.66 -38.95
CA GLU A 29 39.27 -5.41 -37.56
C GLU A 29 39.44 -3.92 -37.24
N VAL A 30 38.30 -3.24 -37.11
CA VAL A 30 38.23 -2.03 -36.26
C VAL A 30 37.78 -2.50 -34.90
N ASN A 31 38.70 -2.50 -33.94
CA ASN A 31 38.42 -2.65 -32.52
C ASN A 31 37.44 -1.56 -32.06
N GLY A 32 36.16 -1.79 -32.25
CA GLY A 32 35.09 -1.10 -31.54
C GLY A 32 34.96 -1.76 -30.19
N THR A 33 35.54 -1.18 -29.17
CA THR A 33 35.20 -1.47 -27.76
C THR A 33 33.72 -1.14 -27.56
N ASN A 34 32.86 -2.14 -27.80
CA ASN A 34 31.49 -2.11 -27.28
C ASN A 34 31.58 -2.19 -25.77
N ASN A 35 31.73 -1.04 -25.12
CA ASN A 35 31.38 -0.89 -23.72
C ASN A 35 29.86 -1.07 -23.59
N THR A 36 29.38 -2.29 -23.67
CA THR A 36 28.13 -2.68 -23.05
C THR A 36 28.37 -2.54 -21.55
N THR A 37 28.08 -1.37 -21.00
CA THR A 37 27.90 -1.19 -19.57
C THR A 37 26.78 -2.17 -19.17
N ASN A 38 27.17 -3.29 -18.57
CA ASN A 38 26.22 -4.21 -17.93
C ASN A 38 25.51 -3.44 -16.84
N THR A 39 24.41 -2.76 -17.18
CA THR A 39 23.57 -2.09 -16.20
C THR A 39 22.92 -3.17 -15.35
N THR A 40 23.32 -3.23 -14.08
CA THR A 40 22.68 -4.15 -13.13
C THR A 40 21.28 -3.61 -12.79
N VAL A 41 20.26 -4.36 -13.13
CA VAL A 41 18.87 -4.01 -12.80
C VAL A 41 18.50 -4.61 -11.47
N ARG A 42 18.06 -3.78 -10.52
CA ARG A 42 17.59 -4.18 -9.18
C ARG A 42 16.09 -4.03 -9.07
N THR A 43 15.44 -4.99 -8.43
CA THR A 43 14.00 -5.05 -8.28
C THR A 43 13.55 -4.69 -6.88
N ILE A 44 12.52 -3.85 -6.77
CA ILE A 44 11.92 -3.43 -5.51
C ILE A 44 10.44 -3.82 -5.50
N LYS A 45 10.04 -4.65 -4.56
CA LYS A 45 8.63 -4.94 -4.27
C LYS A 45 8.11 -3.94 -3.23
N ALA A 46 6.92 -3.40 -3.47
CA ALA A 46 6.29 -2.47 -2.53
C ALA A 46 4.78 -2.74 -2.44
N PRO A 47 4.16 -2.58 -1.26
CA PRO A 47 2.72 -2.57 -1.12
C PRO A 47 2.16 -1.39 -1.93
N ARG A 48 0.95 -1.54 -2.44
CA ARG A 48 0.39 -0.60 -3.41
C ARG A 48 0.33 0.84 -2.89
N PHE A 49 -0.01 1.02 -1.62
CA PHE A 49 -0.08 2.35 -1.03
C PHE A 49 1.27 3.08 -0.95
N ALA A 50 2.39 2.34 -0.90
CA ALA A 50 3.75 2.90 -0.85
C ALA A 50 4.44 2.93 -2.22
N ARG A 51 3.89 2.24 -3.23
CA ARG A 51 4.49 2.13 -4.57
C ARG A 51 4.78 3.48 -5.22
N PRO A 52 3.89 4.48 -5.21
CA PRO A 52 4.16 5.79 -5.81
C PRO A 52 5.39 6.49 -5.20
N LEU A 53 5.61 6.35 -3.88
CA LEU A 53 6.81 6.87 -3.23
C LEU A 53 8.07 6.16 -3.73
N VAL A 54 8.03 4.83 -3.85
CA VAL A 54 9.18 4.05 -4.34
C VAL A 54 9.49 4.39 -5.80
N GLU A 55 8.49 4.57 -6.64
CA GLU A 55 8.66 5.04 -8.03
C GLU A 55 9.30 6.44 -8.09
N LYS A 56 8.91 7.33 -7.17
CA LYS A 56 9.54 8.64 -6.99
C LYS A 56 11.02 8.49 -6.61
N TRP A 57 11.34 7.62 -5.66
CA TRP A 57 12.73 7.37 -5.26
C TRP A 57 13.59 6.86 -6.43
N ILE A 58 13.10 5.86 -7.16
CA ILE A 58 13.80 5.31 -8.34
C ILE A 58 14.10 6.42 -9.33
N LYS A 59 13.11 7.25 -9.67
CA LYS A 59 13.26 8.36 -10.61
C LYS A 59 14.26 9.41 -10.14
N GLU A 60 14.22 9.78 -8.86
CA GLU A 60 15.11 10.82 -8.32
C GLU A 60 16.54 10.28 -8.11
N TYR A 61 16.67 9.03 -7.67
CA TYR A 61 17.98 8.40 -7.49
C TYR A 61 18.72 8.23 -8.82
N ALA A 62 18.03 7.82 -9.88
CA ALA A 62 18.62 7.67 -11.21
C ALA A 62 19.26 8.95 -11.75
N LYS A 63 18.82 10.13 -11.30
CA LYS A 63 19.44 11.41 -11.65
C LYS A 63 20.82 11.60 -11.01
N THR A 64 21.07 10.94 -9.90
CA THR A 64 22.29 11.08 -9.11
C THR A 64 23.31 9.96 -9.36
N GLN A 65 22.86 8.82 -9.85
CA GLN A 65 23.67 7.62 -10.08
C GLN A 65 23.35 6.98 -11.45
N PRO A 66 23.87 7.56 -12.55
CA PRO A 66 23.74 6.95 -13.86
C PRO A 66 24.54 5.64 -13.92
N GLY A 67 23.91 4.54 -14.36
CA GLY A 67 24.53 3.22 -14.50
C GLY A 67 24.00 2.14 -13.56
N VAL A 68 23.15 2.49 -12.59
CA VAL A 68 22.41 1.53 -11.76
C VAL A 68 20.92 1.75 -12.02
N GLU A 69 20.21 0.69 -12.36
CA GLU A 69 18.78 0.75 -12.62
C GLU A 69 18.02 0.03 -11.51
N PHE A 70 17.13 0.76 -10.84
CA PHE A 70 16.13 0.18 -9.96
C PHE A 70 14.76 0.18 -10.67
N GLN A 71 13.99 -0.88 -10.48
CA GLN A 71 12.63 -0.98 -11.02
C GLN A 71 11.67 -1.61 -10.04
N ILE A 72 10.38 -1.30 -10.18
CA ILE A 72 9.33 -1.96 -9.42
C ILE A 72 9.20 -3.41 -9.88
N ALA A 73 9.13 -4.33 -8.94
CA ALA A 73 8.90 -5.75 -9.21
C ALA A 73 7.58 -5.96 -9.96
N LYS A 74 7.60 -6.87 -10.92
CA LYS A 74 6.39 -7.25 -11.68
C LYS A 74 5.37 -7.92 -10.77
N GLY A 75 4.09 -7.81 -11.12
CA GLY A 75 3.03 -8.52 -10.40
C GLY A 75 3.28 -10.02 -10.38
N GLY A 76 3.05 -10.67 -9.23
CA GLY A 76 3.25 -12.11 -9.04
C GLY A 76 4.66 -12.55 -8.62
N GLN A 77 5.67 -11.67 -8.64
CA GLN A 77 6.98 -12.00 -8.08
C GLN A 77 6.87 -12.21 -6.56
N SER A 78 7.49 -13.27 -6.06
CA SER A 78 7.55 -13.54 -4.62
C SER A 78 8.47 -12.51 -3.92
N GLN A 79 8.42 -12.45 -2.60
CA GLN A 79 9.37 -11.63 -1.82
C GLN A 79 10.79 -12.17 -1.95
N ASP A 80 10.92 -13.46 -2.24
CA ASP A 80 12.21 -14.12 -2.39
C ASP A 80 12.87 -13.90 -3.76
N ASP A 81 12.13 -13.38 -4.73
CA ASP A 81 12.61 -13.15 -6.10
C ASP A 81 13.01 -11.69 -6.36
N VAL A 82 13.00 -10.84 -5.32
CA VAL A 82 13.35 -9.42 -5.44
C VAL A 82 14.56 -9.04 -4.59
N ASP A 83 15.29 -8.02 -4.99
CA ASP A 83 16.46 -7.53 -4.27
C ASP A 83 16.06 -6.77 -3.01
N LEU A 84 15.01 -5.97 -3.10
CA LEU A 84 14.48 -5.12 -2.04
C LEU A 84 12.98 -5.33 -1.87
N ASN A 85 12.51 -5.32 -0.63
CA ASN A 85 11.10 -5.45 -0.31
C ASN A 85 10.67 -4.41 0.72
N VAL A 86 9.69 -3.58 0.37
CA VAL A 86 9.10 -2.64 1.33
C VAL A 86 8.18 -3.42 2.26
N VAL A 87 8.53 -3.40 3.53
CA VAL A 87 7.86 -4.15 4.60
C VAL A 87 7.44 -3.23 5.73
N TYR A 88 6.44 -3.63 6.46
CA TYR A 88 6.08 -3.03 7.72
C TYR A 88 6.01 -4.09 8.81
N ASN A 89 6.30 -3.67 10.03
CA ASN A 89 6.47 -4.55 11.16
C ASN A 89 5.09 -5.06 11.60
N THR A 90 4.78 -6.27 11.23
CA THR A 90 3.73 -7.06 11.87
C THR A 90 4.41 -8.06 12.77
N LYS A 91 3.90 -8.31 13.97
CA LYS A 91 4.50 -9.26 14.95
C LYS A 91 4.88 -10.61 14.33
N ASP A 92 4.14 -11.02 13.30
CA ASP A 92 4.25 -12.34 12.69
C ASP A 92 5.38 -12.48 11.65
N SER A 93 6.03 -11.39 11.24
CA SER A 93 6.90 -11.44 10.05
C SER A 93 8.36 -11.05 10.28
N VAL A 94 8.78 -10.56 11.46
CA VAL A 94 10.02 -9.78 11.54
C VAL A 94 10.95 -10.10 12.72
N GLU A 95 10.58 -10.94 13.67
CA GLU A 95 11.48 -11.22 14.82
C GLU A 95 12.77 -11.95 14.43
N GLU A 96 12.80 -12.68 13.32
CA GLU A 96 13.98 -13.46 12.92
C GLU A 96 15.01 -12.70 12.06
N ASN A 97 14.68 -11.54 11.46
CA ASN A 97 15.57 -10.85 10.50
C ASN A 97 15.66 -9.32 10.66
N ASN A 98 15.61 -8.80 11.87
CA ASN A 98 15.69 -7.35 12.13
C ASN A 98 16.96 -6.63 11.63
N ASN A 99 18.03 -7.37 11.31
CA ASN A 99 19.31 -6.80 10.90
C ASN A 99 19.36 -6.32 9.43
N HIS A 100 18.31 -6.60 8.64
CA HIS A 100 18.28 -6.27 7.22
C HIS A 100 17.11 -5.36 6.83
N ILE A 101 16.60 -4.55 7.77
CA ILE A 101 15.55 -3.58 7.50
C ILE A 101 16.03 -2.18 7.82
N ILE A 102 15.87 -1.27 6.86
CA ILE A 102 16.08 0.16 7.05
C ILE A 102 14.72 0.84 7.03
N TYR A 103 14.31 1.39 8.16
CA TYR A 103 13.06 2.14 8.29
C TYR A 103 13.21 3.54 7.71
N PHE A 104 12.21 3.99 6.96
CA PHE A 104 12.20 5.29 6.31
C PHE A 104 11.00 6.16 6.69
N GLY A 105 9.98 5.60 7.36
CA GLY A 105 8.78 6.34 7.74
C GLY A 105 7.82 5.50 8.56
N LYS A 106 6.61 6.03 8.68
CA LYS A 106 5.44 5.33 9.22
C LYS A 106 4.27 5.52 8.27
N PHE A 107 3.33 4.58 8.25
CA PHE A 107 2.02 4.79 7.67
C PHE A 107 0.96 4.82 8.76
N ALA A 108 -0.18 5.41 8.47
CA ALA A 108 -1.33 5.44 9.37
C ALA A 108 -2.55 4.83 8.69
N VAL A 109 -3.46 4.29 9.49
CA VAL A 109 -4.67 3.61 9.04
C VAL A 109 -5.89 4.28 9.66
N LEU A 110 -6.84 4.72 8.83
CA LEU A 110 -8.08 5.33 9.29
C LEU A 110 -9.29 4.43 9.04
N PRO A 111 -10.27 4.44 9.96
CA PRO A 111 -11.56 3.80 9.74
C PRO A 111 -12.41 4.59 8.74
N ILE A 112 -13.03 3.90 7.80
CA ILE A 112 -13.77 4.48 6.68
C ILE A 112 -15.08 3.75 6.39
N ALA A 113 -16.00 4.47 5.75
CA ALA A 113 -17.21 3.93 5.10
C ALA A 113 -17.38 4.57 3.72
N ALA A 114 -18.35 4.09 2.92
CA ALA A 114 -18.72 4.81 1.71
C ALA A 114 -19.46 6.11 2.07
N SER A 115 -19.13 7.19 1.37
CA SER A 115 -19.78 8.50 1.55
C SER A 115 -21.30 8.42 1.36
N GLY A 116 -22.05 9.00 2.28
CA GLY A 116 -23.53 9.01 2.24
C GLY A 116 -24.20 7.65 2.46
N SER A 117 -23.44 6.58 2.74
CA SER A 117 -23.98 5.23 3.00
C SER A 117 -24.81 5.14 4.28
N GLU A 118 -25.55 4.04 4.46
CA GLU A 118 -26.25 3.76 5.72
C GLU A 118 -25.26 3.58 6.87
N ALA A 119 -24.12 2.95 6.61
CA ALA A 119 -23.04 2.80 7.60
C ALA A 119 -22.55 4.16 8.07
N ALA A 120 -22.29 5.10 7.16
CA ALA A 120 -21.87 6.46 7.49
C ALA A 120 -22.92 7.15 8.39
N LYS A 121 -24.22 7.06 8.06
CA LYS A 121 -25.31 7.63 8.86
C LYS A 121 -25.42 7.00 10.26
N VAL A 122 -25.25 5.67 10.36
CA VAL A 122 -25.27 4.96 11.66
C VAL A 122 -24.13 5.41 12.56
N LEU A 123 -22.98 5.75 11.97
CA LEU A 123 -21.76 6.13 12.68
C LEU A 123 -21.59 7.65 12.86
N GLU A 124 -22.45 8.46 12.22
CA GLU A 124 -22.43 9.90 12.32
C GLU A 124 -22.55 10.37 13.79
N GLY A 125 -21.67 11.29 14.18
CA GLY A 125 -21.63 11.87 15.54
C GLY A 125 -21.28 10.90 16.67
N LYS A 126 -20.81 9.68 16.38
CA LYS A 126 -20.55 8.69 17.45
C LYS A 126 -19.24 8.86 18.17
N HIS A 127 -18.27 9.57 17.64
CA HIS A 127 -16.94 9.79 18.23
C HIS A 127 -16.38 8.49 18.84
N LEU A 128 -15.78 7.66 17.98
CA LEU A 128 -15.33 6.32 18.38
C LEU A 128 -13.97 6.38 19.06
N ASN A 129 -13.93 6.03 20.35
CA ASN A 129 -12.71 5.76 21.08
C ASN A 129 -12.26 4.30 20.88
N SER A 130 -11.08 3.93 21.38
CA SER A 130 -10.50 2.59 21.23
C SER A 130 -11.45 1.47 21.64
N LYS A 131 -12.24 1.63 22.74
CA LYS A 131 -13.21 0.61 23.17
C LYS A 131 -14.34 0.42 22.16
N LYS A 132 -14.90 1.51 21.64
CA LYS A 132 -15.95 1.47 20.60
C LYS A 132 -15.42 0.92 19.29
N LEU A 133 -14.17 1.25 18.90
CA LEU A 133 -13.51 0.69 17.73
C LEU A 133 -13.31 -0.82 17.87
N LYS A 134 -12.88 -1.30 19.03
CA LYS A 134 -12.80 -2.76 19.30
C LYS A 134 -14.16 -3.43 19.10
N GLN A 135 -15.24 -2.90 19.69
CA GLN A 135 -16.60 -3.44 19.52
C GLN A 135 -17.07 -3.41 18.06
N LEU A 136 -16.67 -2.38 17.31
CA LEU A 136 -17.08 -2.25 15.91
C LEU A 136 -16.41 -3.30 15.03
N TYR A 137 -15.12 -3.53 15.22
CA TYR A 137 -14.31 -4.27 14.26
C TYR A 137 -14.07 -5.74 14.62
N PHE A 138 -14.04 -6.10 15.90
CA PHE A 138 -13.60 -7.42 16.33
C PHE A 138 -14.73 -8.28 16.90
N LEU A 139 -14.53 -9.60 16.85
CA LEU A 139 -15.35 -10.56 17.54
C LEU A 139 -15.16 -10.32 19.04
N SER A 140 -16.23 -10.25 19.80
CA SER A 140 -16.13 -10.23 21.25
C SER A 140 -16.13 -11.66 21.77
N ASP A 141 -14.97 -12.19 22.10
CA ASP A 141 -14.91 -13.34 22.99
C ASP A 141 -15.27 -12.86 24.40
N ASP A 142 -16.24 -13.50 25.04
CA ASP A 142 -16.76 -13.29 26.39
C ASP A 142 -16.06 -12.21 27.21
N LEU A 143 -16.35 -10.99 26.85
CA LEU A 143 -15.67 -9.82 27.33
C LEU A 143 -16.38 -9.27 28.54
N ASP A 144 -15.60 -8.72 29.42
CA ASP A 144 -16.01 -7.85 30.50
C ASP A 144 -17.52 -7.60 30.50
N GLU A 145 -18.26 -8.30 31.34
CA GLU A 145 -19.73 -8.21 31.49
C GLU A 145 -20.25 -6.76 31.59
N ASP A 146 -19.32 -5.83 31.84
CA ASP A 146 -19.59 -4.40 31.99
C ASP A 146 -19.61 -3.60 30.68
N VAL A 147 -19.27 -4.18 29.53
CA VAL A 147 -19.26 -3.45 28.25
C VAL A 147 -20.60 -3.57 27.55
N LYS A 148 -21.43 -2.56 27.69
CA LYS A 148 -22.73 -2.47 27.00
C LYS A 148 -22.53 -2.52 25.49
N LYS A 149 -22.95 -3.61 24.85
CA LYS A 149 -22.91 -3.78 23.38
C LYS A 149 -23.70 -2.68 22.69
N ILE A 150 -23.10 -2.06 21.68
CA ILE A 150 -23.77 -1.04 20.86
C ILE A 150 -24.56 -1.75 19.77
N LYS A 151 -25.86 -1.97 20.00
CA LYS A 151 -26.76 -2.70 19.09
C LYS A 151 -26.71 -2.20 17.64
N GLN A 152 -26.46 -0.91 17.43
CA GLN A 152 -26.36 -0.32 16.10
C GLN A 152 -25.17 -0.86 15.29
N PHE A 153 -24.10 -1.33 15.94
CA PHE A 153 -22.93 -1.91 15.26
C PHE A 153 -23.22 -3.31 14.71
N GLU A 154 -24.21 -4.03 15.24
CA GLU A 154 -24.58 -5.37 14.78
C GLU A 154 -25.05 -5.39 13.33
N LYS A 155 -25.62 -4.28 12.86
CA LYS A 155 -26.09 -4.13 11.47
C LYS A 155 -24.96 -3.90 10.47
N LEU A 156 -23.80 -3.45 10.93
CA LEU A 156 -22.68 -3.06 10.06
C LEU A 156 -21.89 -4.29 9.64
N VAL A 157 -21.46 -4.29 8.39
CA VAL A 157 -20.62 -5.33 7.80
C VAL A 157 -19.17 -4.85 7.75
N ILE A 158 -18.30 -5.50 8.49
CA ILE A 158 -16.88 -5.16 8.50
C ILE A 158 -16.17 -5.85 7.33
N TYR A 159 -15.40 -5.09 6.57
CA TYR A 159 -14.52 -5.59 5.53
C TYR A 159 -13.07 -5.43 5.96
N SER A 160 -12.31 -6.52 5.99
CA SER A 160 -10.88 -6.54 6.34
C SER A 160 -10.06 -7.30 5.31
N GLY A 161 -8.79 -6.97 5.16
CA GLY A 161 -7.88 -7.72 4.31
C GLY A 161 -7.53 -9.09 4.89
N SER A 162 -7.36 -10.09 4.03
CA SER A 162 -6.98 -11.46 4.43
C SER A 162 -5.50 -11.78 4.23
N ASN A 163 -4.75 -10.91 3.55
CA ASN A 163 -3.34 -11.15 3.25
C ASN A 163 -2.46 -10.71 4.42
N ALA A 164 -1.35 -11.42 4.63
CA ALA A 164 -0.35 -11.05 5.63
C ALA A 164 0.27 -9.66 5.40
N THR A 165 0.24 -9.17 4.15
CA THR A 165 0.68 -7.83 3.76
C THR A 165 -0.43 -6.77 3.78
N SER A 166 -1.60 -7.10 4.32
CA SER A 166 -2.69 -6.13 4.50
C SER A 166 -2.44 -5.23 5.70
N VAL A 167 -2.94 -3.99 5.64
CA VAL A 167 -2.98 -3.07 6.79
C VAL A 167 -3.86 -3.59 7.94
N ALA A 168 -4.60 -4.69 7.71
CA ALA A 168 -5.43 -5.33 8.72
C ALA A 168 -4.65 -5.75 9.96
N SER A 169 -3.46 -6.35 9.79
CA SER A 169 -2.61 -6.73 10.93
C SER A 169 -2.21 -5.51 11.76
N SER A 170 -1.80 -4.43 11.08
CA SER A 170 -1.42 -3.18 11.78
C SER A 170 -2.59 -2.56 12.53
N PHE A 171 -3.78 -2.60 11.93
CA PHE A 171 -5.00 -2.13 12.58
C PHE A 171 -5.34 -2.99 13.81
N ALA A 172 -5.34 -4.30 13.68
CA ALA A 172 -5.63 -5.23 14.78
C ALA A 172 -4.65 -5.06 15.95
N HIS A 173 -3.35 -5.07 15.68
CA HIS A 173 -2.32 -4.94 16.72
C HIS A 173 -2.42 -3.65 17.53
N ASN A 174 -2.86 -2.54 16.93
CA ASN A 174 -3.07 -1.29 17.67
C ASN A 174 -4.12 -1.43 18.79
N PHE A 175 -5.04 -2.36 18.64
CA PHE A 175 -6.09 -2.65 19.61
C PHE A 175 -5.78 -3.88 20.47
N GLY A 176 -4.59 -4.47 20.35
CA GLY A 176 -4.20 -5.69 21.05
C GLY A 176 -4.89 -6.94 20.53
N GLU A 177 -5.35 -6.91 19.28
CA GLU A 177 -6.07 -8.00 18.62
C GLU A 177 -5.22 -8.63 17.50
N GLU A 178 -5.59 -9.86 17.12
CA GLU A 178 -5.08 -10.52 15.94
C GLU A 178 -5.99 -10.24 14.72
N SER A 179 -5.41 -10.25 13.52
CA SER A 179 -6.21 -10.05 12.31
C SER A 179 -7.23 -11.16 12.07
N SER A 180 -7.07 -12.32 12.73
CA SER A 180 -8.06 -13.42 12.77
C SER A 180 -9.34 -13.04 13.52
N ASN A 181 -9.32 -12.04 14.39
CA ASN A 181 -10.43 -11.67 15.25
C ASN A 181 -11.38 -10.65 14.63
N PHE A 182 -11.09 -10.15 13.41
CA PHE A 182 -12.05 -9.28 12.74
C PHE A 182 -13.37 -10.01 12.50
N ARG A 183 -14.47 -9.35 12.86
CA ARG A 183 -15.80 -9.81 12.45
C ARG A 183 -16.07 -9.45 10.98
N GLY A 184 -17.08 -10.05 10.38
CA GLY A 184 -17.54 -9.70 9.04
C GLY A 184 -16.83 -10.46 7.93
N ARG A 185 -16.42 -9.77 6.86
CA ARG A 185 -15.97 -10.39 5.61
C ARG A 185 -14.50 -10.08 5.33
N ARG A 186 -13.79 -11.08 4.83
CA ARG A 186 -12.39 -10.93 4.44
C ARG A 186 -12.27 -10.79 2.94
N ILE A 187 -11.46 -9.82 2.52
CA ILE A 187 -11.16 -9.54 1.11
C ILE A 187 -9.72 -9.97 0.83
N SER A 188 -9.58 -10.87 -0.13
CA SER A 188 -8.25 -11.28 -0.62
C SER A 188 -7.74 -10.30 -1.67
N GLY A 189 -6.43 -10.08 -1.67
CA GLY A 189 -5.75 -9.22 -2.64
C GLY A 189 -5.31 -7.88 -2.06
N ASP A 190 -5.40 -6.85 -2.86
CA ASP A 190 -4.93 -5.50 -2.52
C ASP A 190 -5.93 -4.79 -1.58
N ASP A 191 -5.42 -4.01 -0.63
CA ASP A 191 -6.27 -3.23 0.30
C ASP A 191 -7.16 -2.18 -0.40
N LEU A 192 -6.89 -1.80 -1.65
CA LEU A 192 -7.84 -1.00 -2.44
C LEU A 192 -9.16 -1.71 -2.72
N PHE A 193 -9.19 -3.05 -2.69
CA PHE A 193 -10.45 -3.80 -2.82
C PHE A 193 -11.38 -3.59 -1.63
N LEU A 194 -10.87 -3.16 -0.48
CA LEU A 194 -11.69 -2.75 0.66
C LEU A 194 -12.56 -1.53 0.28
N ASN A 195 -11.98 -0.52 -0.36
CA ASN A 195 -12.74 0.64 -0.86
C ASN A 195 -13.80 0.21 -1.87
N THR A 196 -13.45 -0.73 -2.77
CA THR A 196 -14.40 -1.28 -3.76
C THR A 196 -15.55 -2.05 -3.08
N ALA A 197 -15.27 -2.76 -1.98
CA ALA A 197 -16.31 -3.46 -1.21
C ALA A 197 -17.28 -2.48 -0.56
N LEU A 198 -16.77 -1.38 0.00
CA LEU A 198 -17.59 -0.31 0.60
C LEU A 198 -18.54 0.32 -0.43
N ALA A 199 -18.07 0.56 -1.66
CA ALA A 199 -18.89 1.12 -2.73
C ALA A 199 -20.08 0.22 -3.13
N LYS A 200 -20.03 -1.08 -2.80
CA LYS A 200 -21.06 -2.08 -3.14
C LYS A 200 -21.99 -2.44 -1.98
N ASP A 201 -21.60 -2.11 -0.75
CA ASP A 201 -22.37 -2.47 0.44
C ASP A 201 -22.67 -1.21 1.28
N PRO A 202 -23.94 -0.74 1.33
CA PRO A 202 -24.30 0.45 2.08
C PRO A 202 -24.11 0.30 3.60
N LEU A 203 -24.00 -0.92 4.12
CA LEU A 203 -23.71 -1.20 5.53
C LEU A 203 -22.21 -1.49 5.78
N GLY A 204 -21.40 -1.38 4.74
CA GLY A 204 -19.98 -1.67 4.75
C GLY A 204 -19.16 -0.66 5.56
N VAL A 205 -18.29 -1.17 6.40
CA VAL A 205 -17.30 -0.42 7.18
C VAL A 205 -15.94 -1.08 6.99
N SER A 206 -14.90 -0.30 6.84
CA SER A 206 -13.53 -0.80 6.69
C SER A 206 -12.53 0.20 7.28
N PHE A 207 -11.28 -0.03 6.99
CA PHE A 207 -10.15 0.83 7.30
C PHE A 207 -9.13 0.75 6.15
N ASN A 208 -8.34 1.80 5.96
CA ASN A 208 -7.27 1.75 4.96
C ASN A 208 -6.14 2.71 5.30
N ALA A 209 -4.98 2.53 4.63
CA ALA A 209 -3.85 3.46 4.74
C ALA A 209 -4.20 4.83 4.11
N LEU A 210 -3.65 5.91 4.66
CA LEU A 210 -3.91 7.28 4.18
C LEU A 210 -3.77 7.43 2.66
N PRO A 211 -2.72 6.90 1.97
CA PRO A 211 -2.61 7.03 0.52
C PRO A 211 -3.74 6.35 -0.27
N ASN A 212 -4.43 5.38 0.32
CA ASN A 212 -5.59 4.72 -0.29
C ASN A 212 -6.90 5.48 -0.07
N ILE A 213 -6.97 6.32 0.95
CA ILE A 213 -8.15 7.09 1.36
C ILE A 213 -8.14 8.48 0.72
N PHE A 214 -6.98 9.12 0.66
CA PHE A 214 -6.83 10.48 0.16
C PHE A 214 -6.41 10.51 -1.31
N ASP A 215 -6.85 11.52 -2.02
CA ASP A 215 -6.25 11.93 -3.28
C ASP A 215 -4.96 12.72 -2.97
N LEU A 216 -3.83 12.18 -3.44
CA LEU A 216 -2.52 12.75 -3.11
C LEU A 216 -2.27 14.10 -3.79
N SER A 217 -3.00 14.44 -4.85
CA SER A 217 -2.85 15.70 -5.57
C SER A 217 -3.67 16.81 -4.93
N SER A 218 -4.93 16.56 -4.62
CA SER A 218 -5.83 17.54 -3.97
C SER A 218 -5.64 17.58 -2.46
N ARG A 219 -5.03 16.56 -1.87
CA ARG A 219 -4.84 16.39 -0.42
C ARG A 219 -6.13 16.17 0.37
N HIS A 220 -7.27 16.00 -0.30
CA HIS A 220 -8.56 15.75 0.32
C HIS A 220 -8.95 14.26 0.24
N ILE A 221 -9.88 13.85 1.11
CA ILE A 221 -10.47 12.52 1.04
C ILE A 221 -11.10 12.30 -0.34
N LYS A 222 -11.01 11.07 -0.85
CA LYS A 222 -11.68 10.67 -2.08
C LYS A 222 -13.20 10.76 -1.90
N GLY A 223 -13.89 11.39 -2.85
CA GLY A 223 -15.31 11.74 -2.72
C GLY A 223 -16.26 10.56 -2.48
N GLU A 224 -15.84 9.33 -2.82
CA GLU A 224 -16.59 8.10 -2.57
C GLU A 224 -16.45 7.57 -1.12
N LEU A 225 -15.57 8.16 -0.31
CA LEU A 225 -15.28 7.71 1.06
C LEU A 225 -15.63 8.78 2.09
N THR A 226 -15.86 8.35 3.32
CA THR A 226 -15.98 9.20 4.51
C THR A 226 -15.15 8.59 5.64
N ILE A 227 -14.52 9.47 6.45
CA ILE A 227 -13.82 9.06 7.68
C ILE A 227 -14.85 8.85 8.76
N ILE A 228 -14.77 7.72 9.45
CA ILE A 228 -15.60 7.46 10.63
C ILE A 228 -15.07 8.31 11.78
N GLY A 229 -15.96 9.10 12.40
CA GLY A 229 -15.61 10.05 13.46
C GLY A 229 -14.93 9.38 14.66
N LEU A 230 -13.74 9.85 14.99
CA LEU A 230 -12.94 9.40 16.11
C LEU A 230 -13.14 10.29 17.33
N ASP A 231 -12.94 9.73 18.53
CA ASP A 231 -12.94 10.47 19.78
C ASP A 231 -11.60 11.21 19.96
N VAL A 232 -11.46 12.30 19.24
CA VAL A 232 -10.27 13.15 19.26
C VAL A 232 -10.55 14.46 20.00
N LYS A 233 -9.51 15.20 20.35
CA LYS A 233 -9.66 16.54 20.95
C LYS A 233 -10.45 17.44 20.01
N LYS A 234 -11.32 18.30 20.56
CA LYS A 234 -12.22 19.19 19.81
C LYS A 234 -11.54 19.99 18.70
N ASN A 235 -10.31 20.44 18.93
CA ASN A 235 -9.52 21.18 17.93
C ASN A 235 -8.96 20.33 16.81
N LEU A 236 -9.15 19.02 16.83
CA LEU A 236 -8.75 18.05 15.80
C LEU A 236 -9.94 17.41 15.09
N GLU A 237 -11.17 17.62 15.57
CA GLU A 237 -12.37 16.99 14.99
C GLU A 237 -12.53 17.29 13.50
N GLU A 238 -12.26 18.54 13.10
CA GLU A 238 -12.36 18.94 11.70
C GLU A 238 -11.29 18.27 10.83
N SER A 239 -10.05 18.18 11.32
CA SER A 239 -8.94 17.49 10.62
C SER A 239 -9.22 16.00 10.42
N PHE A 240 -9.91 15.34 11.36
CA PHE A 240 -10.30 13.92 11.26
C PHE A 240 -11.74 13.73 10.76
N SER A 241 -12.20 14.63 9.90
CA SER A 241 -13.48 14.56 9.19
C SER A 241 -13.27 14.66 7.67
N ASP A 242 -14.35 14.61 6.91
CA ASP A 242 -14.31 14.76 5.45
C ASP A 242 -13.87 16.16 4.99
N LYS A 243 -13.82 17.15 5.89
CA LYS A 243 -13.34 18.50 5.63
C LYS A 243 -11.83 18.64 5.80
N GLY A 244 -11.22 17.74 6.56
CA GLY A 244 -9.80 17.76 6.85
C GLY A 244 -8.94 17.41 5.65
N THR A 245 -7.69 17.84 5.72
CA THR A 245 -6.68 17.54 4.71
C THR A 245 -5.72 16.44 5.19
N LEU A 246 -5.10 15.76 4.24
CA LEU A 246 -4.06 14.77 4.51
C LEU A 246 -2.91 15.39 5.33
N ASP A 247 -2.54 16.64 5.05
CA ASP A 247 -1.44 17.33 5.74
C ASP A 247 -1.76 17.64 7.20
N GLU A 248 -3.00 18.03 7.51
CA GLU A 248 -3.45 18.23 8.89
C GLU A 248 -3.42 16.94 9.69
N ILE A 249 -3.86 15.82 9.09
CA ILE A 249 -3.82 14.49 9.72
C ILE A 249 -2.38 14.05 9.97
N ILE A 250 -1.50 14.13 8.96
CA ILE A 250 -0.08 13.79 9.12
C ILE A 250 0.53 14.59 10.26
N ASN A 251 0.32 15.90 10.28
CA ASN A 251 0.86 16.78 11.32
C ASN A 251 0.34 16.42 12.72
N ALA A 252 -0.95 16.14 12.86
CA ALA A 252 -1.53 15.75 14.13
C ALA A 252 -0.95 14.41 14.64
N LEU A 253 -0.78 13.43 13.75
CA LEU A 253 -0.22 12.12 14.08
C LEU A 253 1.26 12.19 14.44
N GLU A 254 2.07 12.95 13.71
CA GLU A 254 3.49 13.16 14.02
C GLU A 254 3.69 13.89 15.35
N GLN A 255 2.75 14.72 15.76
CA GLN A 255 2.76 15.34 17.08
C GLN A 255 2.28 14.43 18.20
N GLY A 256 1.85 13.19 17.89
CA GLY A 256 1.37 12.22 18.86
C GLY A 256 0.06 12.63 19.56
N LYS A 257 -0.79 13.39 18.87
CA LYS A 257 -2.02 13.96 19.42
C LYS A 257 -3.21 13.00 19.40
N VAL A 258 -3.14 11.93 18.63
CA VAL A 258 -4.24 10.97 18.40
C VAL A 258 -3.72 9.55 18.60
N GLN A 259 -4.29 8.82 19.58
CA GLN A 259 -3.93 7.45 19.90
C GLN A 259 -4.83 6.42 19.22
N GLU A 260 -6.02 6.82 18.82
CA GLU A 260 -7.03 5.99 18.17
C GLU A 260 -6.66 5.59 16.73
N VAL A 261 -5.69 6.28 16.14
CA VAL A 261 -5.22 6.03 14.79
C VAL A 261 -3.98 5.14 14.82
N PRO A 262 -4.08 3.91 14.33
CA PRO A 262 -2.93 3.02 14.17
C PRO A 262 -1.85 3.65 13.30
N THR A 263 -0.62 3.68 13.82
CA THR A 263 0.56 4.04 13.05
C THR A 263 1.62 2.96 13.16
N GLN A 264 2.25 2.61 12.04
CA GLN A 264 3.27 1.56 12.04
C GLN A 264 4.48 1.95 11.20
N LYS A 265 5.68 1.54 11.67
CA LYS A 265 6.91 1.75 10.91
C LYS A 265 6.86 0.99 9.59
N ILE A 266 7.37 1.62 8.55
CA ILE A 266 7.58 1.04 7.22
C ILE A 266 9.05 1.17 6.85
N GLY A 267 9.61 0.11 6.28
CA GLY A 267 11.03 0.03 5.95
C GLY A 267 11.29 -0.75 4.68
N VAL A 268 12.54 -0.79 4.26
CA VAL A 268 13.02 -1.61 3.16
C VAL A 268 13.83 -2.75 3.72
N HIS A 269 13.36 -3.98 3.51
CA HIS A 269 14.13 -5.19 3.75
C HIS A 269 14.99 -5.49 2.53
N TYR A 270 16.25 -5.89 2.75
CA TYR A 270 17.20 -6.27 1.72
C TYR A 270 17.86 -7.61 2.06
N LYS A 271 18.09 -8.45 1.04
CA LYS A 271 18.73 -9.76 1.22
C LYS A 271 20.24 -9.64 1.32
N GLN A 272 20.83 -8.88 0.42
CA GLN A 272 22.25 -8.64 0.34
C GLN A 272 22.51 -7.14 0.20
N ALA A 273 23.40 -6.64 1.02
CA ALA A 273 23.80 -5.25 1.01
C ALA A 273 25.11 -5.11 0.23
N ASP A 274 25.06 -5.30 -1.10
CA ASP A 274 26.16 -4.86 -1.94
C ASP A 274 26.26 -3.32 -1.95
N GLU A 275 27.31 -2.79 -2.55
CA GLU A 275 27.60 -1.35 -2.49
C GLU A 275 26.51 -0.50 -3.20
N GLU A 276 25.82 -1.06 -4.20
CA GLU A 276 24.76 -0.35 -4.91
C GLU A 276 23.50 -0.27 -4.04
N VAL A 277 23.11 -1.38 -3.43
CA VAL A 277 21.97 -1.44 -2.49
C VAL A 277 22.24 -0.53 -1.29
N LYS A 278 23.44 -0.55 -0.71
CA LYS A 278 23.81 0.33 0.41
C LYS A 278 23.69 1.80 0.04
N ARG A 279 24.20 2.20 -1.15
CA ARG A 279 24.11 3.59 -1.63
C ARG A 279 22.67 4.02 -1.83
N PHE A 280 21.85 3.17 -2.46
CA PHE A 280 20.42 3.45 -2.64
C PHE A 280 19.70 3.62 -1.30
N LEU A 281 19.89 2.69 -0.36
CA LEU A 281 19.26 2.74 0.95
C LEU A 281 19.72 3.96 1.78
N SER A 282 21.00 4.29 1.72
CA SER A 282 21.54 5.52 2.32
C SER A 282 20.87 6.76 1.71
N TRP A 283 20.73 6.80 0.38
CA TRP A 283 20.04 7.89 -0.30
C TRP A 283 18.56 7.97 0.09
N VAL A 284 17.87 6.84 0.22
CA VAL A 284 16.47 6.79 0.69
C VAL A 284 16.33 7.48 2.03
N VAL A 285 17.20 7.16 2.99
CA VAL A 285 17.15 7.74 4.34
C VAL A 285 17.47 9.24 4.33
N THR A 286 18.48 9.66 3.55
CA THR A 286 18.98 11.04 3.58
C THR A 286 18.22 12.00 2.66
N ASN A 287 17.67 11.50 1.56
CA ASN A 287 17.02 12.31 0.53
C ASN A 287 15.61 11.85 0.18
N GLY A 288 15.33 10.53 0.28
CA GLY A 288 14.06 9.94 -0.11
C GLY A 288 12.93 10.27 0.87
N THR A 289 13.24 10.34 2.16
CA THR A 289 12.26 10.59 3.23
C THR A 289 11.58 11.95 3.14
N LYS A 290 12.19 12.95 2.51
CA LYS A 290 11.56 14.25 2.28
C LYS A 290 10.26 14.18 1.46
N TYR A 291 10.05 13.08 0.73
CA TYR A 291 8.85 12.85 -0.07
C TYR A 291 7.74 12.14 0.70
N ASN A 292 7.97 11.69 1.95
CA ASN A 292 6.99 10.93 2.72
C ASN A 292 5.62 11.61 2.77
N HIS A 293 5.57 12.89 3.16
CA HIS A 293 4.31 13.64 3.28
C HIS A 293 3.60 13.78 1.93
N GLU A 294 4.34 14.02 0.84
CA GLU A 294 3.78 14.09 -0.53
C GLU A 294 2.99 12.81 -0.86
N TYR A 295 3.48 11.65 -0.39
CA TYR A 295 2.86 10.34 -0.64
C TYR A 295 2.04 9.80 0.55
N GLY A 296 1.66 10.65 1.50
CA GLY A 296 0.76 10.29 2.59
C GLY A 296 1.37 9.41 3.68
N LEU A 297 2.69 9.40 3.79
CA LEU A 297 3.42 8.73 4.85
C LEU A 297 3.96 9.75 5.87
N LEU A 298 4.14 9.29 7.11
CA LEU A 298 4.72 10.06 8.21
C LEU A 298 6.22 9.86 8.25
N ASN A 299 6.97 10.85 8.74
CA ASN A 299 8.39 10.72 9.03
C ASN A 299 8.63 9.93 10.32
N LEU A 300 9.81 9.35 10.42
CA LEU A 300 10.33 8.85 11.70
C LEU A 300 10.73 10.05 12.56
N LYS A 301 10.39 9.96 13.83
CA LYS A 301 10.95 10.86 14.86
C LYS A 301 12.27 10.30 15.34
#